data_c3ad499e73b3f9ba1b722c4034910238
#
_entry.id   c3ad499e73b3f9ba1b722c4034910238
#
_cell.length_a   1.000
_cell.length_b   1.000
_cell.length_c   1.000
_cell.angle_alpha   90.00
_cell.angle_beta   90.00
_cell.angle_gamma   90.00
#
_symmetry.space_group_name_H-M   'P 1'
#
loop_
_entity.id
_entity.type
_entity.pdbx_description
1 polymer ?
#
loop_
_entity_poly.entity_id
_entity_poly.type
_entity_poly.pdbx_seq_one_letter_code
_entity_poly.pdbx_strand_id
1 'polypeptide(L)'
;MGVTVLDASVLIGLLDPGDALHVRASAGFGQYASDDVVLPASAYSETIVDPARRGAARVDAVDGFLDSFPIRILSIDREIGRRAAQLRARHRLGLPDALVLASGDVLDADVVLTADTRWIKLSPRVVVV
;
A
#
# COMPACT_ATOMS: atom_id res chain seq x y z
N MET A 1 11.81 -4.66 15.02
CA MET A 1 11.42 -4.51 13.62
C MET A 1 9.92 -4.49 13.51
N GLY A 2 9.36 -3.49 12.84
CA GLY A 2 7.92 -3.29 12.75
C GLY A 2 7.28 -3.92 11.52
N VAL A 3 5.97 -3.73 11.41
CA VAL A 3 5.18 -4.07 10.23
C VAL A 3 4.71 -2.77 9.56
N THR A 4 4.97 -2.62 8.28
CA THR A 4 4.55 -1.47 7.48
C THR A 4 3.66 -1.94 6.34
N VAL A 5 2.45 -1.39 6.27
CA VAL A 5 1.51 -1.63 5.17
C VAL A 5 1.66 -0.50 4.15
N LEU A 6 1.84 -0.87 2.88
CA LEU A 6 1.94 0.08 1.78
C LEU A 6 0.59 0.30 1.09
N ASP A 7 0.28 1.57 0.84
CA ASP A 7 -0.74 1.95 -0.14
C ASP A 7 -0.15 1.93 -1.55
N ALA A 8 -1.00 1.67 -2.55
CA ALA A 8 -0.60 1.67 -3.96
C ALA A 8 0.05 2.99 -4.39
N SER A 9 -0.41 4.13 -3.87
CA SER A 9 0.14 5.44 -4.21
C SER A 9 1.65 5.54 -3.97
N VAL A 10 2.13 4.96 -2.87
CA VAL A 10 3.55 4.96 -2.53
C VAL A 10 4.33 4.07 -3.48
N LEU A 11 3.82 2.87 -3.75
CA LEU A 11 4.50 1.92 -4.65
C LEU A 11 4.54 2.45 -6.09
N ILE A 12 3.44 3.02 -6.58
CA ILE A 12 3.40 3.62 -7.92
C ILE A 12 4.43 4.75 -8.04
N GLY A 13 4.50 5.64 -7.04
CA GLY A 13 5.50 6.70 -7.03
C GLY A 13 6.93 6.16 -6.99
N LEU A 14 7.15 5.09 -6.22
CA LEU A 14 8.45 4.45 -6.10
C LEU A 14 8.93 3.83 -7.41
N LEU A 15 8.01 3.21 -8.17
CA LEU A 15 8.31 2.50 -9.40
C LEU A 15 8.47 3.41 -10.62
N ASP A 16 7.93 4.63 -10.57
CA ASP A 16 7.97 5.57 -11.70
C ASP A 16 8.80 6.80 -11.38
N PRO A 17 10.05 6.89 -11.88
CA PRO A 17 10.89 8.06 -11.67
C PRO A 17 10.31 9.36 -12.21
N GLY A 18 9.37 9.28 -13.18
CA GLY A 18 8.67 10.44 -13.74
C GLY A 18 7.47 10.90 -12.92
N ASP A 19 7.06 10.13 -11.90
CA ASP A 19 5.95 10.51 -11.04
C ASP A 19 6.34 11.65 -10.09
N ALA A 20 5.44 12.62 -9.90
CA ALA A 20 5.68 13.76 -9.01
C ALA A 20 5.96 13.33 -7.56
N LEU A 21 5.48 12.15 -7.15
CA LEU A 21 5.68 11.59 -5.81
C LEU A 21 6.99 10.82 -5.67
N HIS A 22 7.75 10.58 -6.76
CA HIS A 22 8.88 9.64 -6.74
C HIS A 22 9.88 9.93 -5.63
N VAL A 23 10.32 11.18 -5.48
CA VAL A 23 11.32 11.55 -4.48
C VAL A 23 10.78 11.32 -3.06
N ARG A 24 9.56 11.77 -2.78
CA ARG A 24 8.94 11.61 -1.46
C ARG A 24 8.62 10.16 -1.15
N ALA A 25 8.14 9.41 -2.12
CA ALA A 25 7.86 7.98 -1.97
C ALA A 25 9.13 7.20 -1.68
N SER A 26 10.21 7.48 -2.40
CA SER A 26 11.51 6.83 -2.20
C SER A 26 12.08 7.14 -0.81
N ALA A 27 12.02 8.38 -0.37
CA ALA A 27 12.50 8.78 0.96
C ALA A 27 11.65 8.15 2.07
N GLY A 28 10.31 8.18 1.94
CA GLY A 28 9.40 7.59 2.91
C GLY A 28 9.55 6.09 3.00
N PHE A 29 9.58 5.39 1.88
CA PHE A 29 9.79 3.95 1.84
C PHE A 29 11.16 3.57 2.45
N GLY A 30 12.20 4.33 2.16
CA GLY A 30 13.54 4.07 2.68
C GLY A 30 13.60 4.01 4.20
N GLN A 31 12.75 4.76 4.90
CA GLN A 31 12.69 4.74 6.37
C GLN A 31 12.16 3.42 6.93
N TYR A 32 11.35 2.69 6.15
CA TYR A 32 10.66 1.48 6.60
C TYR A 32 11.10 0.23 5.83
N ALA A 33 12.07 0.34 4.94
CA ALA A 33 12.48 -0.75 4.05
C ALA A 33 13.01 -1.99 4.79
N SER A 34 13.49 -1.82 6.03
CA SER A 34 13.97 -2.92 6.89
C SER A 34 12.85 -3.59 7.70
N ASP A 35 11.64 -3.03 7.70
CA ASP A 35 10.48 -3.62 8.36
C ASP A 35 9.93 -4.82 7.56
N ASP A 36 8.99 -5.54 8.15
CA ASP A 36 8.12 -6.46 7.41
C ASP A 36 7.16 -5.61 6.57
N VAL A 37 7.50 -5.40 5.31
CA VAL A 37 6.73 -4.55 4.40
C VAL A 37 5.68 -5.39 3.69
N VAL A 38 4.43 -4.96 3.78
CA VAL A 38 3.26 -5.70 3.33
C VAL A 38 2.46 -4.85 2.35
N LEU A 39 2.08 -5.44 1.23
CA LEU A 39 1.23 -4.83 0.22
C LEU A 39 -0.09 -5.62 0.13
N PRO A 40 -1.23 -5.03 0.52
CA PRO A 40 -2.52 -5.71 0.34
C PRO A 40 -2.75 -6.09 -1.13
N ALA A 41 -3.36 -7.24 -1.37
CA ALA A 41 -3.62 -7.73 -2.73
C ALA A 41 -4.42 -6.73 -3.57
N SER A 42 -5.31 -5.96 -2.95
CA SER A 42 -6.05 -4.88 -3.62
C SER A 42 -5.14 -3.74 -4.08
N ALA A 43 -4.18 -3.34 -3.26
CA ALA A 43 -3.18 -2.32 -3.62
C ALA A 43 -2.21 -2.85 -4.69
N TYR A 44 -1.84 -4.12 -4.62
CA TYR A 44 -1.10 -4.78 -5.70
C TYR A 44 -1.85 -4.69 -7.02
N SER A 45 -3.13 -5.04 -7.02
CA SER A 45 -3.97 -4.96 -8.22
C SER A 45 -3.99 -3.56 -8.82
N GLU A 46 -4.18 -2.52 -7.99
CA GLU A 46 -4.14 -1.14 -8.45
C GLU A 46 -2.78 -0.76 -9.07
N THR A 47 -1.71 -1.25 -8.48
CA THR A 47 -0.34 -1.00 -8.99
C THR A 47 -0.11 -1.66 -10.34
N ILE A 48 -0.73 -2.83 -10.58
CA ILE A 48 -0.53 -3.63 -11.79
C ILE A 48 -1.37 -3.16 -12.98
N VAL A 49 -2.38 -2.32 -12.77
CA VAL A 49 -3.29 -1.91 -13.87
C VAL A 49 -2.53 -1.29 -15.04
N ASP A 50 -1.68 -0.31 -14.78
CA ASP A 50 -0.93 0.35 -15.86
C ASP A 50 0.14 -0.56 -16.49
N PRO A 51 0.98 -1.27 -15.72
CA PRO A 51 1.87 -2.28 -16.29
C PRO A 51 1.14 -3.33 -17.15
N ALA A 52 -0.02 -3.82 -16.71
CA ALA A 52 -0.78 -4.82 -17.46
C ALA A 52 -1.25 -4.30 -18.83
N ARG A 53 -1.56 -3.00 -18.92
CA ARG A 53 -1.90 -2.37 -20.20
C ARG A 53 -0.72 -2.31 -21.17
N ARG A 54 0.50 -2.36 -20.66
CA ARG A 54 1.75 -2.24 -21.43
C ARG A 54 2.38 -3.57 -21.77
N GLY A 55 1.90 -4.67 -21.15
CA GLY A 55 2.33 -6.03 -21.48
C GLY A 55 2.96 -6.80 -20.32
N ALA A 56 3.09 -8.11 -20.54
CA ALA A 56 3.54 -9.05 -19.51
C ALA A 56 4.93 -8.72 -18.95
N ALA A 57 5.85 -8.23 -19.77
CA ALA A 57 7.19 -7.88 -19.32
C ALA A 57 7.19 -6.76 -18.28
N ARG A 58 6.25 -5.83 -18.36
CA ARG A 58 6.10 -4.74 -17.40
C ARG A 58 5.55 -5.26 -16.06
N VAL A 59 4.61 -6.19 -16.12
CA VAL A 59 4.09 -6.87 -14.91
C VAL A 59 5.21 -7.65 -14.23
N ASP A 60 5.97 -8.43 -14.99
CA ASP A 60 7.10 -9.21 -14.45
C ASP A 60 8.16 -8.31 -13.81
N ALA A 61 8.40 -7.12 -14.36
CA ALA A 61 9.33 -6.15 -13.77
C ALA A 61 8.86 -5.65 -12.39
N VAL A 62 7.56 -5.41 -12.22
CA VAL A 62 6.98 -5.04 -10.92
C VAL A 62 7.13 -6.19 -9.94
N ASP A 63 6.78 -7.41 -10.33
CA ASP A 63 6.91 -8.59 -9.48
C ASP A 63 8.36 -8.82 -9.05
N GLY A 64 9.31 -8.66 -9.97
CA GLY A 64 10.74 -8.74 -9.66
C GLY A 64 11.19 -7.71 -8.63
N PHE A 65 10.68 -6.49 -8.72
CA PHE A 65 10.95 -5.44 -7.73
C PHE A 65 10.41 -5.84 -6.35
N LEU A 66 9.15 -6.31 -6.29
CA LEU A 66 8.54 -6.74 -5.03
C LEU A 66 9.31 -7.89 -4.38
N ASP A 67 9.77 -8.85 -5.17
CA ASP A 67 10.52 -10.00 -4.68
C ASP A 67 11.91 -9.60 -4.19
N SER A 68 12.54 -8.58 -4.77
CA SER A 68 13.90 -8.19 -4.43
C SER A 68 14.02 -7.46 -3.11
N PHE A 69 12.95 -6.83 -2.58
CA PHE A 69 13.04 -6.08 -1.33
C PHE A 69 12.92 -6.89 -0.03
N PRO A 70 12.27 -8.01 0.20
CA PRO A 70 11.00 -8.45 -0.37
C PRO A 70 9.81 -7.68 0.20
N ILE A 71 8.82 -7.38 -0.63
CA ILE A 71 7.53 -6.83 -0.23
C ILE A 71 6.51 -7.95 -0.31
N ARG A 72 5.91 -8.28 0.83
CA ARG A 72 5.00 -9.42 0.94
C ARG A 72 3.59 -9.01 0.50
N ILE A 73 2.96 -9.82 -0.36
CA ILE A 73 1.54 -9.61 -0.72
C ILE A 73 0.65 -10.20 0.38
N LEU A 74 -0.28 -9.38 0.86
CA LEU A 74 -1.24 -9.77 1.88
C LEU A 74 -2.57 -10.16 1.24
N SER A 75 -3.02 -11.38 1.47
CA SER A 75 -4.34 -11.83 1.03
C SER A 75 -5.44 -11.07 1.77
N ILE A 76 -6.51 -10.74 1.05
CA ILE A 76 -7.70 -10.11 1.64
C ILE A 76 -8.63 -11.21 2.10
N ASP A 77 -8.74 -11.39 3.41
CA ASP A 77 -9.61 -12.40 4.02
C ASP A 77 -10.90 -11.79 4.59
N ARG A 78 -11.70 -12.62 5.24
CA ARG A 78 -12.97 -12.18 5.84
C ARG A 78 -12.75 -11.13 6.92
N GLU A 79 -11.73 -11.25 7.73
CA GLU A 79 -11.45 -10.31 8.82
C GLU A 79 -11.13 -8.93 8.30
N ILE A 80 -10.27 -8.85 7.28
CA ILE A 80 -9.93 -7.59 6.60
C ILE A 80 -11.17 -7.01 5.92
N GLY A 81 -11.95 -7.84 5.23
CA GLY A 81 -13.18 -7.42 4.58
C GLY A 81 -14.19 -6.83 5.56
N ARG A 82 -14.37 -7.45 6.72
CA ARG A 82 -15.26 -6.96 7.78
C ARG A 82 -14.79 -5.61 8.32
N ARG A 83 -13.50 -5.48 8.59
CA ARG A 83 -12.95 -4.22 9.09
C ARG A 83 -13.08 -3.10 8.06
N ALA A 84 -12.84 -3.38 6.79
CA ALA A 84 -13.04 -2.43 5.70
C ALA A 84 -14.49 -1.94 5.64
N ALA A 85 -15.46 -2.85 5.79
CA ALA A 85 -16.88 -2.50 5.82
C ALA A 85 -17.22 -1.57 7.00
N GLN A 86 -16.66 -1.83 8.17
CA GLN A 86 -16.84 -0.97 9.35
C GLN A 86 -16.28 0.44 9.12
N LEU A 87 -15.09 0.53 8.49
CA LEU A 87 -14.51 1.83 8.16
C LEU A 87 -15.36 2.60 7.16
N ARG A 88 -15.88 1.93 6.14
CA ARG A 88 -16.76 2.56 5.15
C ARG A 88 -18.11 2.98 5.72
N ALA A 89 -18.61 2.25 6.71
CA ALA A 89 -19.86 2.61 7.39
C ALA A 89 -19.73 3.91 8.21
N ARG A 90 -18.52 4.24 8.66
CA ARG A 90 -18.25 5.43 9.48
C ARG A 90 -17.67 6.60 8.71
N HIS A 91 -17.00 6.33 7.60
CA HIS A 91 -16.23 7.33 6.84
C HIS A 91 -16.57 7.23 5.36
N ARG A 92 -16.39 8.35 4.65
CA ARG A 92 -16.51 8.37 3.20
C ARG A 92 -15.21 7.86 2.56
N LEU A 93 -15.10 6.54 2.46
CA LEU A 93 -13.96 5.85 1.86
C LEU A 93 -14.42 4.97 0.71
N GLY A 94 -13.65 4.95 -0.37
CA GLY A 94 -13.76 3.92 -1.38
C GLY A 94 -13.27 2.57 -0.84
N LEU A 95 -13.70 1.48 -1.47
CA LEU A 95 -13.29 0.14 -1.03
C LEU A 95 -11.78 -0.08 -1.05
N PRO A 96 -11.03 0.35 -2.08
CA PRO A 96 -9.59 0.16 -2.09
C PRO A 96 -8.88 0.80 -0.88
N ASP A 97 -9.24 2.04 -0.56
CA ASP A 97 -8.66 2.77 0.59
C ASP A 97 -9.00 2.09 1.91
N ALA A 98 -10.26 1.69 2.07
CA ALA A 98 -10.72 0.99 3.26
C ALA A 98 -9.99 -0.34 3.46
N LEU A 99 -9.68 -1.08 2.40
CA LEU A 99 -8.96 -2.34 2.48
C LEU A 99 -7.51 -2.16 2.94
N VAL A 100 -6.85 -1.08 2.53
CA VAL A 100 -5.48 -0.78 2.99
C VAL A 100 -5.48 -0.43 4.48
N LEU A 101 -6.37 0.47 4.90
CA LEU A 101 -6.50 0.85 6.30
C LEU A 101 -6.90 -0.33 7.19
N ALA A 102 -7.84 -1.15 6.73
CA ALA A 102 -8.27 -2.36 7.43
C ALA A 102 -7.12 -3.37 7.57
N SER A 103 -6.27 -3.51 6.57
CA SER A 103 -5.10 -4.37 6.64
C SER A 103 -4.15 -3.90 7.75
N GLY A 104 -3.94 -2.60 7.87
CA GLY A 104 -3.16 -2.03 8.97
C GLY A 104 -3.73 -2.37 10.35
N ASP A 105 -5.05 -2.24 10.49
CA ASP A 105 -5.73 -2.53 11.76
C ASP A 105 -5.66 -4.02 12.11
N VAL A 106 -5.97 -4.91 11.16
CA VAL A 106 -6.01 -6.36 11.40
C VAL A 106 -4.62 -6.93 11.70
N LEU A 107 -3.58 -6.43 11.02
CA LEU A 107 -2.20 -6.84 11.29
C LEU A 107 -1.61 -6.17 12.54
N ASP A 108 -2.30 -5.23 13.14
CA ASP A 108 -1.73 -4.37 14.18
C ASP A 108 -0.41 -3.74 13.70
N ALA A 109 -0.42 -3.21 12.49
CA ALA A 109 0.76 -2.64 11.87
C ALA A 109 1.23 -1.38 12.59
N ASP A 110 2.53 -1.15 12.61
CA ASP A 110 3.10 0.07 13.18
C ASP A 110 2.83 1.27 12.28
N VAL A 111 2.86 1.05 10.97
CA VAL A 111 2.74 2.11 9.96
C VAL A 111 1.87 1.66 8.79
N VAL A 112 0.99 2.57 8.35
CA VAL A 112 0.34 2.52 7.04
C VAL A 112 0.89 3.69 6.24
N LEU A 113 1.69 3.40 5.22
CA LEU A 113 2.37 4.40 4.42
C LEU A 113 1.55 4.74 3.18
N THR A 114 1.20 6.02 3.03
CA THR A 114 0.35 6.52 1.94
C THR A 114 0.80 7.90 1.47
N ALA A 115 0.35 8.32 0.30
CA ALA A 115 0.48 9.70 -0.17
C ALA A 115 -0.80 10.53 0.09
N ASP A 116 -1.86 9.93 0.62
CA ASP A 116 -3.15 10.59 0.84
C ASP A 116 -3.22 11.23 2.22
N THR A 117 -3.11 12.56 2.23
CA THR A 117 -3.16 13.35 3.48
C THR A 117 -4.48 13.24 4.23
N ARG A 118 -5.57 12.87 3.55
CA ARG A 118 -6.89 12.72 4.17
C ARG A 118 -6.94 11.56 5.16
N TRP A 119 -6.04 10.59 5.04
CA TRP A 119 -6.01 9.42 5.91
C TRP A 119 -5.46 9.71 7.31
N ILE A 120 -4.78 10.83 7.52
CA ILE A 120 -4.15 11.18 8.81
C ILE A 120 -5.15 11.11 9.97
N LYS A 121 -6.38 11.60 9.76
CA LYS A 121 -7.42 11.61 10.81
C LYS A 121 -8.16 10.28 10.93
N LEU A 122 -7.90 9.31 10.08
CA LEU A 122 -8.62 8.04 10.07
C LEU A 122 -7.93 6.96 10.92
N SER A 123 -6.63 7.08 11.11
CA SER A 123 -5.86 6.11 11.88
C SER A 123 -4.56 6.72 12.38
N PRO A 124 -4.15 6.43 13.63
CA PRO A 124 -2.85 6.88 14.16
C PRO A 124 -1.66 6.16 13.52
N ARG A 125 -1.90 5.07 12.76
CA ARG A 125 -0.86 4.31 12.04
C ARG A 125 -0.39 5.03 10.79
N VAL A 126 -1.17 5.99 10.28
CA VAL A 126 -0.91 6.62 8.98
C VAL A 126 0.32 7.52 9.04
N VAL A 127 1.22 7.29 8.09
CA VAL A 127 2.36 8.15 7.78
C VAL A 127 2.24 8.56 6.32
N VAL A 128 2.29 9.86 6.06
CA VAL A 128 2.16 10.41 4.70
C VAL A 128 3.54 10.75 4.14
N VAL A 129 3.78 10.28 2.92
CA VAL A 129 5.00 10.63 2.18
C VAL A 129 4.92 12.00 1.52
#